data_7fbaa1f4c5cb91522cf214493cfbb0c1
#
_entry.id   7fbaa1f4c5cb91522cf214493cfbb0c1
#
_cell.length_a   1.000
_cell.length_b   1.000
_cell.length_c   1.000
_cell.angle_alpha   90.00
_cell.angle_beta   90.00
_cell.angle_gamma   90.00
#
_symmetry.space_group_name_H-M   'P 1'
#
loop_
_entity.id
_entity.type
_entity.pdbx_description
1 polymer ?
#
loop_
_entity_poly.entity_id
_entity_poly.type
_entity_poly.pdbx_seq_one_letter_code
_entity_poly.pdbx_strand_id
1 'polypeptide(L)'
;MAPRQQRDPEATKDALIEAAEAIFMEKGFGNTSLSEIAKRAGITKSLIHHYFGSKQGLLREVKTRRFMHYAAQQSEMLKKTKPSAELLRASVAFYFDFLRRNPQIVRILAWMFLEQDQDDCFEMDRELVRQGVEKVRETQAAGQLRSDIDPRFIVFVFLGLCQHWFQDKEHFREKFGTQGLSDDLDEAYLSDMIKIFFEGILPRQEQ
;
A
#
# COMPACT_ATOMS: atom_id res chain seq x y z
N MET A 1 -4.90 44.22 20.69
CA MET A 1 -4.43 42.84 20.49
C MET A 1 -5.60 42.01 19.99
N ALA A 2 -5.54 41.59 18.73
CA ALA A 2 -6.58 40.67 18.19
C ALA A 2 -6.46 39.33 18.90
N PRO A 3 -7.58 38.63 19.23
CA PRO A 3 -7.53 37.34 19.86
C PRO A 3 -6.86 36.35 18.91
N ARG A 4 -5.87 35.63 19.43
CA ARG A 4 -5.20 34.53 18.74
C ARG A 4 -6.29 33.48 18.49
N GLN A 5 -6.78 33.40 17.27
CA GLN A 5 -7.77 32.40 16.85
C GLN A 5 -7.17 31.04 17.18
N GLN A 6 -7.76 30.34 18.13
CA GLN A 6 -7.35 28.99 18.53
C GLN A 6 -7.66 28.11 17.32
N ARG A 7 -6.61 27.74 16.55
CA ARG A 7 -6.79 26.84 15.40
C ARG A 7 -7.25 25.50 15.91
N ASP A 8 -8.24 24.96 15.26
CA ASP A 8 -8.73 23.59 15.49
C ASP A 8 -7.53 22.62 15.37
N PRO A 9 -7.27 21.78 16.40
CA PRO A 9 -6.16 20.82 16.38
C PRO A 9 -6.23 19.86 15.20
N GLU A 10 -7.43 19.37 14.82
CA GLU A 10 -7.62 18.47 13.70
C GLU A 10 -7.36 19.17 12.37
N ALA A 11 -7.89 20.38 12.16
CA ALA A 11 -7.58 21.17 10.97
C ALA A 11 -6.08 21.51 10.85
N THR A 12 -5.39 21.67 11.99
CA THR A 12 -3.93 21.87 12.02
C THR A 12 -3.18 20.62 11.60
N LYS A 13 -3.58 19.45 12.10
CA LYS A 13 -3.01 18.14 11.76
C LYS A 13 -3.22 17.84 10.26
N ASP A 14 -4.42 18.07 9.77
CA ASP A 14 -4.77 17.87 8.35
C ASP A 14 -3.91 18.75 7.42
N ALA A 15 -3.78 20.03 7.72
CA ALA A 15 -2.95 20.95 6.94
C ALA A 15 -1.47 20.53 6.89
N LEU A 16 -0.95 19.97 7.99
CA LEU A 16 0.42 19.44 8.05
C LEU A 16 0.57 18.18 7.19
N ILE A 17 -0.39 17.26 7.22
CA ILE A 17 -0.38 16.04 6.42
C ILE A 17 -0.45 16.37 4.93
N GLU A 18 -1.34 17.28 4.52
CA GLU A 18 -1.48 17.72 3.13
C GLU A 18 -0.22 18.42 2.61
N ALA A 19 0.36 19.32 3.40
CA ALA A 19 1.61 19.99 3.06
C ALA A 19 2.79 19.00 2.95
N ALA A 20 2.86 18.03 3.86
CA ALA A 20 3.89 17.01 3.85
C ALA A 20 3.78 16.11 2.62
N GLU A 21 2.58 15.61 2.33
CA GLU A 21 2.34 14.80 1.14
C GLU A 21 2.78 15.52 -0.14
N ALA A 22 2.34 16.76 -0.32
CA ALA A 22 2.68 17.53 -1.49
C ALA A 22 4.21 17.73 -1.64
N ILE A 23 4.92 18.08 -0.57
CA ILE A 23 6.37 18.29 -0.63
C ILE A 23 7.13 16.96 -0.82
N PHE A 24 6.70 15.88 -0.18
CA PHE A 24 7.28 14.55 -0.40
C PHE A 24 7.17 14.12 -1.87
N MET A 25 6.03 14.40 -2.51
CA MET A 25 5.84 14.09 -3.94
C MET A 25 6.68 14.98 -4.85
N GLU A 26 6.86 16.26 -4.51
CA GLU A 26 7.65 17.21 -5.30
C GLU A 26 9.15 16.93 -5.25
N LYS A 27 9.70 16.68 -4.06
CA LYS A 27 11.15 16.66 -3.81
C LYS A 27 11.71 15.31 -3.35
N GLY A 28 10.85 14.36 -3.02
CA GLY A 28 11.21 13.11 -2.34
C GLY A 28 11.37 13.28 -0.82
N PHE A 29 11.28 12.17 -0.10
CA PHE A 29 11.37 12.17 1.37
C PHE A 29 12.73 12.68 1.88
N GLY A 30 13.84 12.18 1.32
CA GLY A 30 15.20 12.53 1.75
C GLY A 30 15.46 14.04 1.70
N ASN A 31 15.04 14.71 0.61
CA ASN A 31 15.29 16.12 0.33
C ASN A 31 14.30 17.09 1.01
N THR A 32 13.35 16.58 1.79
CA THR A 32 12.34 17.41 2.46
C THR A 32 12.73 17.67 3.91
N SER A 33 12.64 18.95 4.34
CA SER A 33 12.81 19.34 5.73
C SER A 33 11.48 19.63 6.43
N LEU A 34 11.42 19.36 7.75
CA LEU A 34 10.24 19.73 8.55
C LEU A 34 9.96 21.25 8.55
N SER A 35 10.99 22.06 8.36
CA SER A 35 10.83 23.54 8.27
C SER A 35 10.09 23.96 7.00
N GLU A 36 10.33 23.30 5.87
CA GLU A 36 9.61 23.54 4.62
C GLU A 36 8.15 23.13 4.74
N ILE A 37 7.88 21.96 5.35
CA ILE A 37 6.51 21.49 5.59
C ILE A 37 5.77 22.49 6.48
N ALA A 38 6.36 22.90 7.59
CA ALA A 38 5.80 23.88 8.51
C ALA A 38 5.48 25.20 7.81
N LYS A 39 6.41 25.71 6.98
CA LYS A 39 6.23 26.93 6.18
C LYS A 39 5.08 26.80 5.20
N ARG A 40 4.98 25.67 4.47
CA ARG A 40 3.91 25.43 3.49
C ARG A 40 2.53 25.33 4.16
N ALA A 41 2.45 24.69 5.32
CA ALA A 41 1.23 24.59 6.10
C ALA A 41 0.85 25.88 6.84
N GLY A 42 1.74 26.88 6.91
CA GLY A 42 1.54 28.09 7.71
C GLY A 42 1.50 27.80 9.22
N ILE A 43 2.26 26.80 9.67
CA ILE A 43 2.27 26.25 11.03
C ILE A 43 3.71 26.22 11.54
N THR A 44 3.91 26.16 12.87
CA THR A 44 5.25 26.10 13.45
C THR A 44 5.85 24.69 13.41
N LYS A 45 7.16 24.57 13.24
CA LYS A 45 7.87 23.28 13.25
C LYS A 45 7.65 22.49 14.56
N SER A 46 7.51 23.21 15.69
CA SER A 46 7.27 22.56 16.99
C SER A 46 5.96 21.76 17.04
N LEU A 47 4.94 22.18 16.30
CA LEU A 47 3.68 21.43 16.20
C LEU A 47 3.82 20.15 15.39
N ILE A 48 4.75 20.08 14.42
CA ILE A 48 5.04 18.82 13.74
C ILE A 48 5.62 17.81 14.74
N HIS A 49 6.57 18.23 15.56
CA HIS A 49 7.13 17.37 16.60
C HIS A 49 6.08 16.95 17.65
N HIS A 50 5.18 17.87 17.98
CA HIS A 50 4.09 17.59 18.92
C HIS A 50 3.11 16.52 18.39
N TYR A 51 2.67 16.63 17.13
CA TYR A 51 1.67 15.73 16.56
C TYR A 51 2.26 14.42 16.04
N PHE A 52 3.45 14.46 15.46
CA PHE A 52 4.00 13.35 14.69
C PHE A 52 5.36 12.85 15.20
N GLY A 53 5.95 13.52 16.15
CA GLY A 53 7.26 13.18 16.73
C GLY A 53 8.44 13.42 15.79
N SER A 54 8.37 12.92 14.56
CA SER A 54 9.46 12.95 13.57
C SER A 54 8.95 13.13 12.14
N LYS A 55 9.89 13.32 11.19
CA LYS A 55 9.58 13.31 9.75
C LYS A 55 9.04 11.94 9.30
N GLN A 56 9.59 10.85 9.86
CA GLN A 56 9.10 9.50 9.62
C GLN A 56 7.68 9.31 10.16
N GLY A 57 7.39 9.79 11.38
CA GLY A 57 6.03 9.76 11.95
C GLY A 57 5.01 10.50 11.09
N LEU A 58 5.40 11.65 10.52
CA LEU A 58 4.55 12.39 9.59
C LEU A 58 4.35 11.64 8.26
N LEU A 59 5.39 10.97 7.73
CA LEU A 59 5.27 10.12 6.53
C LEU A 59 4.31 8.96 6.77
N ARG A 60 4.39 8.32 7.94
CA ARG A 60 3.45 7.26 8.33
C ARG A 60 2.01 7.76 8.36
N GLU A 61 1.76 8.94 8.90
CA GLU A 61 0.40 9.51 8.94
C GLU A 61 -0.13 9.83 7.53
N VAL A 62 0.72 10.32 6.62
CA VAL A 62 0.38 10.49 5.20
C VAL A 62 -0.03 9.15 4.57
N LYS A 63 0.75 8.08 4.80
CA LYS A 63 0.43 6.72 4.35
C LYS A 63 -0.91 6.26 4.92
N THR A 64 -1.08 6.36 6.24
CA THR A 64 -2.28 5.92 6.95
C THR A 64 -3.53 6.56 6.37
N ARG A 65 -3.54 7.88 6.18
CA ARG A 65 -4.68 8.62 5.63
C ARG A 65 -5.08 8.09 4.23
N ARG A 66 -4.11 7.78 3.38
CA ARG A 66 -4.36 7.24 2.05
C ARG A 66 -4.78 5.78 2.04
N PHE A 67 -4.31 5.03 3.01
CA PHE A 67 -4.53 3.58 3.09
C PHE A 67 -5.86 3.21 3.78
N MET A 68 -6.37 4.06 4.68
CA MET A 68 -7.54 3.76 5.52
C MET A 68 -8.77 3.30 4.73
N HIS A 69 -9.11 4.01 3.65
CA HIS A 69 -10.29 3.68 2.86
C HIS A 69 -10.17 2.31 2.17
N TYR A 70 -9.00 2.05 1.57
CA TYR A 70 -8.69 0.74 0.99
C TYR A 70 -8.74 -0.35 2.05
N ALA A 71 -8.07 -0.15 3.19
CA ALA A 71 -7.99 -1.15 4.25
C ALA A 71 -9.38 -1.51 4.81
N ALA A 72 -10.27 -0.53 4.97
CA ALA A 72 -11.63 -0.77 5.41
C ALA A 72 -12.42 -1.63 4.42
N GLN A 73 -12.36 -1.31 3.13
CA GLN A 73 -13.06 -2.06 2.07
C GLN A 73 -12.50 -3.47 1.91
N GLN A 74 -11.17 -3.61 1.93
CA GLN A 74 -10.50 -4.91 1.85
C GLN A 74 -10.85 -5.80 3.04
N SER A 75 -10.81 -5.24 4.26
CA SER A 75 -11.19 -5.96 5.48
C SER A 75 -12.65 -6.42 5.44
N GLU A 76 -13.55 -5.56 4.96
CA GLU A 76 -14.97 -5.91 4.81
C GLU A 76 -15.16 -7.06 3.82
N MET A 77 -14.49 -7.01 2.67
CA MET A 77 -14.53 -8.07 1.67
C MET A 77 -14.01 -9.41 2.23
N LEU A 78 -12.87 -9.39 2.93
CA LEU A 78 -12.29 -10.60 3.53
C LEU A 78 -13.18 -11.19 4.63
N LYS A 79 -13.85 -10.36 5.43
CA LYS A 79 -14.73 -10.82 6.54
C LYS A 79 -16.07 -11.36 6.07
N LYS A 80 -16.70 -10.71 5.10
CA LYS A 80 -18.07 -11.02 4.69
C LYS A 80 -18.18 -12.12 3.63
N THR A 81 -17.11 -12.38 2.88
CA THR A 81 -17.12 -13.33 1.78
C THR A 81 -16.59 -14.69 2.23
N LYS A 82 -17.22 -15.76 1.77
CA LYS A 82 -16.73 -17.13 2.02
C LYS A 82 -15.33 -17.34 1.42
N PRO A 83 -14.47 -18.14 2.09
CA PRO A 83 -13.16 -18.47 1.55
C PRO A 83 -13.27 -19.12 0.18
N SER A 84 -12.60 -18.59 -0.83
CA SER A 84 -12.54 -19.16 -2.17
C SER A 84 -11.34 -18.62 -2.95
N ALA A 85 -10.91 -19.33 -3.97
CA ALA A 85 -9.87 -18.87 -4.88
C ALA A 85 -10.31 -17.58 -5.63
N GLU A 86 -11.60 -17.44 -5.93
CA GLU A 86 -12.18 -16.24 -6.58
C GLU A 86 -12.08 -15.02 -5.67
N LEU A 87 -12.39 -15.18 -4.37
CA LEU A 87 -12.21 -14.09 -3.38
C LEU A 87 -10.77 -13.62 -3.35
N LEU A 88 -9.82 -14.56 -3.33
CA LEU A 88 -8.40 -14.20 -3.29
C LEU A 88 -7.95 -13.51 -4.58
N ARG A 89 -8.44 -13.96 -5.76
CA ARG A 89 -8.22 -13.25 -7.04
C ARG A 89 -8.76 -11.82 -7.00
N ALA A 90 -9.98 -11.65 -6.54
CA ALA A 90 -10.59 -10.33 -6.38
C ALA A 90 -9.82 -9.45 -5.38
N SER A 91 -9.30 -10.03 -4.30
CA SER A 91 -8.47 -9.35 -3.30
C SER A 91 -7.15 -8.84 -3.90
N VAL A 92 -6.48 -9.65 -4.71
CA VAL A 92 -5.26 -9.26 -5.43
C VAL A 92 -5.54 -8.13 -6.43
N ALA A 93 -6.59 -8.28 -7.24
CA ALA A 93 -6.99 -7.26 -8.22
C ALA A 93 -7.36 -5.92 -7.54
N PHE A 94 -8.05 -5.98 -6.40
CA PHE A 94 -8.43 -4.79 -5.64
C PHE A 94 -7.21 -4.06 -5.06
N TYR A 95 -6.21 -4.80 -4.55
CA TYR A 95 -4.96 -4.21 -4.10
C TYR A 95 -4.16 -3.59 -5.25
N PHE A 96 -4.08 -4.28 -6.38
CA PHE A 96 -3.41 -3.78 -7.58
C PHE A 96 -4.04 -2.48 -8.07
N ASP A 97 -5.38 -2.42 -8.16
CA ASP A 97 -6.11 -1.22 -8.60
C ASP A 97 -5.94 -0.07 -7.59
N PHE A 98 -5.88 -0.36 -6.29
CA PHE A 98 -5.54 0.64 -5.28
C PHE A 98 -4.15 1.26 -5.54
N LEU A 99 -3.12 0.46 -5.80
CA LEU A 99 -1.78 0.96 -6.11
C LEU A 99 -1.77 1.75 -7.42
N ARG A 100 -2.46 1.27 -8.46
CA ARG A 100 -2.60 1.95 -9.75
C ARG A 100 -3.17 3.36 -9.61
N ARG A 101 -4.21 3.51 -8.79
CA ARG A 101 -4.87 4.80 -8.54
C ARG A 101 -4.14 5.70 -7.56
N ASN A 102 -3.18 5.17 -6.81
CA ASN A 102 -2.48 5.88 -5.77
C ASN A 102 -0.94 5.77 -5.92
N PRO A 103 -0.34 6.32 -7.00
CA PRO A 103 1.11 6.21 -7.25
C PRO A 103 1.96 6.82 -6.13
N GLN A 104 1.40 7.78 -5.36
CA GLN A 104 2.05 8.32 -4.17
C GLN A 104 2.25 7.27 -3.07
N ILE A 105 1.33 6.32 -2.91
CA ILE A 105 1.48 5.23 -1.95
C ILE A 105 2.66 4.32 -2.35
N VAL A 106 2.79 4.00 -3.63
CA VAL A 106 3.93 3.20 -4.12
C VAL A 106 5.27 3.86 -3.75
N ARG A 107 5.37 5.18 -3.95
CA ARG A 107 6.57 5.96 -3.58
C ARG A 107 6.80 5.98 -2.07
N ILE A 108 5.74 6.16 -1.28
CA ILE A 108 5.82 6.15 0.19
C ILE A 108 6.33 4.78 0.68
N LEU A 109 5.78 3.68 0.17
CA LEU A 109 6.21 2.32 0.52
C LEU A 109 7.69 2.09 0.18
N ALA A 110 8.14 2.56 -0.99
CA ALA A 110 9.55 2.46 -1.38
C ALA A 110 10.46 3.28 -0.44
N TRP A 111 10.07 4.49 -0.05
CA TRP A 111 10.85 5.29 0.90
C TRP A 111 10.92 4.66 2.28
N MET A 112 9.82 4.13 2.80
CA MET A 112 9.80 3.46 4.09
C MET A 112 10.71 2.23 4.12
N PHE A 113 10.73 1.46 3.03
CA PHE A 113 11.67 0.36 2.87
C PHE A 113 13.14 0.81 2.89
N LEU A 114 13.48 1.90 2.16
CA LEU A 114 14.84 2.43 2.11
C LEU A 114 15.31 3.04 3.45
N GLU A 115 14.42 3.67 4.19
CA GLU A 115 14.70 4.26 5.51
C GLU A 115 14.78 3.20 6.62
N GLN A 116 14.59 1.92 6.32
CA GLN A 116 14.57 0.80 7.27
C GLN A 116 13.66 1.08 8.48
N ASP A 117 12.51 1.70 8.22
CA ASP A 117 11.53 2.04 9.25
C ASP A 117 10.92 0.74 9.81
N GLN A 118 11.54 0.23 10.88
CA GLN A 118 11.11 -1.03 11.52
C GLN A 118 9.73 -0.93 12.20
N ASP A 119 9.26 0.29 12.47
CA ASP A 119 7.91 0.55 12.96
C ASP A 119 6.88 0.59 11.83
N ASP A 120 7.23 0.15 10.62
CA ASP A 120 6.46 0.27 9.39
C ASP A 120 5.12 -0.49 9.40
N CYS A 121 4.95 -1.44 10.29
CA CYS A 121 3.68 -2.14 10.39
C CYS A 121 2.72 -1.39 11.31
N PHE A 122 1.91 -0.49 10.74
CA PHE A 122 0.72 0.01 11.41
C PHE A 122 -0.16 -1.16 11.87
N GLU A 123 -0.82 -0.99 12.99
CA GLU A 123 -1.73 -2.02 13.50
C GLU A 123 -2.78 -2.40 12.45
N MET A 124 -3.24 -1.45 11.66
CA MET A 124 -4.17 -1.67 10.54
C MET A 124 -3.55 -2.53 9.42
N ASP A 125 -2.30 -2.29 9.04
CA ASP A 125 -1.57 -3.10 8.04
C ASP A 125 -1.39 -4.53 8.56
N ARG A 126 -0.97 -4.67 9.82
CA ARG A 126 -0.81 -5.97 10.49
C ARG A 126 -2.13 -6.74 10.54
N GLU A 127 -3.20 -6.05 10.92
CA GLU A 127 -4.52 -6.66 11.00
C GLU A 127 -5.02 -7.11 9.63
N LEU A 128 -4.84 -6.29 8.60
CA LEU A 128 -5.24 -6.64 7.24
C LEU A 128 -4.43 -7.83 6.68
N VAL A 129 -3.12 -7.85 6.90
CA VAL A 129 -2.26 -8.97 6.54
C VAL A 129 -2.67 -10.24 7.29
N ARG A 130 -2.96 -10.14 8.60
CA ARG A 130 -3.44 -11.26 9.41
C ARG A 130 -4.75 -11.84 8.87
N GLN A 131 -5.71 -10.98 8.50
CA GLN A 131 -6.98 -11.39 7.88
C GLN A 131 -6.74 -12.08 6.54
N GLY A 132 -5.84 -11.56 5.71
CA GLY A 132 -5.47 -12.18 4.44
C GLY A 132 -4.86 -13.56 4.62
N VAL A 133 -3.90 -13.70 5.55
CA VAL A 133 -3.28 -14.99 5.89
C VAL A 133 -4.31 -16.00 6.38
N GLU A 134 -5.23 -15.57 7.26
CA GLU A 134 -6.29 -16.47 7.74
C GLU A 134 -7.23 -16.89 6.61
N LYS A 135 -7.59 -15.96 5.73
CA LYS A 135 -8.45 -16.29 4.58
C LYS A 135 -7.78 -17.26 3.60
N VAL A 136 -6.46 -17.15 3.39
CA VAL A 136 -5.69 -18.14 2.62
C VAL A 136 -5.73 -19.51 3.31
N ARG A 137 -5.52 -19.55 4.63
CA ARG A 137 -5.56 -20.81 5.42
C ARG A 137 -6.92 -21.50 5.32
N GLU A 138 -8.01 -20.72 5.45
CA GLU A 138 -9.37 -21.24 5.28
C GLU A 138 -9.61 -21.81 3.88
N THR A 139 -9.06 -21.15 2.84
CA THR A 139 -9.18 -21.58 1.45
C THR A 139 -8.36 -22.85 1.17
N GLN A 140 -7.18 -23.00 1.81
CA GLN A 140 -6.39 -24.23 1.79
C GLN A 140 -7.15 -25.39 2.48
N ALA A 141 -7.72 -25.12 3.66
CA ALA A 141 -8.52 -26.11 4.38
C ALA A 141 -9.76 -26.59 3.59
N ALA A 142 -10.32 -25.71 2.76
CA ALA A 142 -11.39 -26.05 1.81
C ALA A 142 -10.92 -26.80 0.54
N GLY A 143 -9.62 -27.12 0.43
CA GLY A 143 -9.05 -27.83 -0.72
C GLY A 143 -8.97 -27.03 -2.02
N GLN A 144 -9.18 -25.71 -1.97
CA GLN A 144 -9.17 -24.85 -3.16
C GLN A 144 -7.79 -24.24 -3.44
N LEU A 145 -6.88 -24.34 -2.50
CA LEU A 145 -5.46 -24.02 -2.68
C LEU A 145 -4.63 -25.18 -2.14
N ARG A 146 -3.43 -25.35 -2.68
CA ARG A 146 -2.46 -26.31 -2.16
C ARG A 146 -2.04 -25.96 -0.73
N SER A 147 -1.99 -26.98 0.14
CA SER A 147 -1.73 -26.84 1.57
C SER A 147 -0.24 -26.95 1.96
N ASP A 148 0.62 -27.30 0.99
CA ASP A 148 2.07 -27.46 1.20
C ASP A 148 2.85 -26.13 1.12
N ILE A 149 2.15 -25.01 0.89
CA ILE A 149 2.74 -23.66 0.90
C ILE A 149 2.24 -22.91 2.15
N ASP A 150 3.15 -22.33 2.90
CA ASP A 150 2.79 -21.48 4.04
C ASP A 150 1.92 -20.28 3.57
N PRO A 151 0.73 -20.07 4.17
CA PRO A 151 -0.18 -18.99 3.77
C PRO A 151 0.45 -17.59 3.87
N ARG A 152 1.45 -17.41 4.76
CA ARG A 152 2.18 -16.13 4.89
C ARG A 152 2.98 -15.81 3.64
N PHE A 153 3.62 -16.81 3.02
CA PHE A 153 4.35 -16.63 1.78
C PHE A 153 3.43 -16.35 0.59
N ILE A 154 2.25 -16.96 0.55
CA ILE A 154 1.23 -16.65 -0.47
C ILE A 154 0.86 -15.17 -0.42
N VAL A 155 0.55 -14.64 0.78
CA VAL A 155 0.22 -13.22 0.96
C VAL A 155 1.41 -12.33 0.63
N PHE A 156 2.61 -12.66 1.12
CA PHE A 156 3.82 -11.87 0.89
C PHE A 156 4.20 -11.77 -0.59
N VAL A 157 4.09 -12.89 -1.33
CA VAL A 157 4.44 -12.93 -2.76
C VAL A 157 3.52 -12.06 -3.58
N PHE A 158 2.18 -12.13 -3.39
CA PHE A 158 1.29 -11.29 -4.19
C PHE A 158 1.45 -9.80 -3.89
N LEU A 159 1.67 -9.43 -2.62
CA LEU A 159 1.96 -8.04 -2.25
C LEU A 159 3.22 -7.54 -2.98
N GLY A 160 4.28 -8.35 -2.97
CA GLY A 160 5.52 -8.05 -3.66
C GLY A 160 5.36 -7.91 -5.17
N LEU A 161 4.65 -8.83 -5.82
CA LEU A 161 4.38 -8.77 -7.27
C LEU A 161 3.62 -7.50 -7.66
N CYS A 162 2.59 -7.11 -6.90
CA CYS A 162 1.84 -5.89 -7.16
C CYS A 162 2.69 -4.63 -6.95
N GLN A 163 3.45 -4.57 -5.84
CA GLN A 163 4.29 -3.41 -5.53
C GLN A 163 5.43 -3.24 -6.53
N HIS A 164 6.14 -4.34 -6.83
CA HIS A 164 7.28 -4.33 -7.74
C HIS A 164 6.90 -3.83 -9.13
N TRP A 165 5.74 -4.23 -9.66
CA TRP A 165 5.25 -3.72 -10.93
C TRP A 165 5.23 -2.20 -10.99
N PHE A 166 4.59 -1.55 -10.01
CA PHE A 166 4.47 -0.08 -10.00
C PHE A 166 5.78 0.64 -9.67
N GLN A 167 6.74 -0.05 -9.07
CA GLN A 167 8.08 0.49 -8.83
C GLN A 167 8.97 0.40 -10.07
N ASP A 168 8.81 -0.63 -10.92
CA ASP A 168 9.76 -0.98 -11.97
C ASP A 168 9.17 -0.97 -13.40
N LYS A 169 7.89 -0.66 -13.58
CA LYS A 169 7.23 -0.74 -14.90
C LYS A 169 7.87 0.12 -16.01
N GLU A 170 8.50 1.23 -15.66
CA GLU A 170 9.21 2.06 -16.64
C GLU A 170 10.50 1.35 -17.10
N HIS A 171 11.24 0.72 -16.19
CA HIS A 171 12.39 -0.13 -16.57
C HIS A 171 11.95 -1.37 -17.36
N PHE A 172 10.76 -1.90 -17.07
CA PHE A 172 10.19 -2.98 -17.89
C PHE A 172 10.02 -2.52 -19.35
N ARG A 173 9.42 -1.34 -19.58
CA ARG A 173 9.26 -0.77 -20.92
C ARG A 173 10.59 -0.60 -21.65
N GLU A 174 11.59 -0.10 -20.95
CA GLU A 174 12.93 0.12 -21.51
C GLU A 174 13.66 -1.18 -21.87
N LYS A 175 13.59 -2.18 -20.99
CA LYS A 175 14.35 -3.44 -21.13
C LYS A 175 13.71 -4.44 -22.06
N PHE A 176 12.39 -4.57 -22.01
CA PHE A 176 11.65 -5.64 -22.70
C PHE A 176 10.85 -5.12 -23.90
N GLY A 177 10.61 -3.82 -23.96
CA GLY A 177 9.69 -3.22 -24.95
C GLY A 177 8.23 -3.53 -24.62
N THR A 178 7.34 -2.95 -25.42
CA THR A 178 5.90 -3.17 -25.26
C THR A 178 5.24 -3.66 -26.53
N GLN A 179 6.03 -4.01 -27.56
CA GLN A 179 5.52 -4.46 -28.85
C GLN A 179 4.71 -5.76 -28.69
N GLY A 180 3.48 -5.77 -29.17
CA GLY A 180 2.59 -6.92 -29.06
C GLY A 180 1.85 -7.05 -27.73
N LEU A 181 2.07 -6.13 -26.79
CA LEU A 181 1.30 -6.05 -25.54
C LEU A 181 0.08 -5.12 -25.72
N SER A 182 -0.88 -5.21 -24.79
CA SER A 182 -2.01 -4.29 -24.70
C SER A 182 -1.55 -2.85 -24.46
N ASP A 183 -2.30 -1.87 -25.01
CA ASP A 183 -2.09 -0.45 -24.72
C ASP A 183 -2.21 -0.14 -23.22
N ASP A 184 -3.09 -0.86 -22.49
CA ASP A 184 -3.13 -0.86 -21.03
C ASP A 184 -2.18 -1.95 -20.49
N LEU A 185 -0.94 -1.54 -20.29
CA LEU A 185 0.11 -2.41 -19.79
C LEU A 185 -0.14 -2.87 -18.33
N ASP A 186 -0.81 -2.06 -17.52
CA ASP A 186 -1.16 -2.42 -16.13
C ASP A 186 -2.18 -3.56 -16.13
N GLU A 187 -3.17 -3.54 -17.02
CA GLU A 187 -4.17 -4.59 -17.17
C GLU A 187 -3.56 -5.89 -17.71
N ALA A 188 -2.69 -5.78 -18.73
CA ALA A 188 -1.97 -6.92 -19.27
C ALA A 188 -1.13 -7.62 -18.21
N TYR A 189 -0.36 -6.85 -17.44
CA TYR A 189 0.45 -7.40 -16.34
C TYR A 189 -0.42 -8.05 -15.28
N LEU A 190 -1.48 -7.39 -14.81
CA LEU A 190 -2.39 -7.94 -13.80
C LEU A 190 -2.98 -9.28 -14.24
N SER A 191 -3.45 -9.36 -15.49
CA SER A 191 -4.02 -10.59 -16.06
C SER A 191 -3.03 -11.75 -16.02
N ASP A 192 -1.82 -11.54 -16.49
CA ASP A 192 -0.81 -12.59 -16.58
C ASP A 192 -0.19 -12.91 -15.22
N MET A 193 0.02 -11.91 -14.38
CA MET A 193 0.46 -12.11 -13.00
C MET A 193 -0.53 -12.98 -12.20
N ILE A 194 -1.84 -12.71 -12.33
CA ILE A 194 -2.88 -13.54 -11.68
C ILE A 194 -2.83 -14.98 -12.20
N LYS A 195 -2.68 -15.22 -13.50
CA LYS A 195 -2.55 -16.57 -14.05
C LYS A 195 -1.34 -17.28 -13.46
N ILE A 196 -0.15 -16.70 -13.59
CA ILE A 196 1.11 -17.28 -13.09
C ILE A 196 1.02 -17.57 -11.59
N PHE A 197 0.53 -16.61 -10.80
CA PHE A 197 0.44 -16.76 -9.36
C PHE A 197 -0.54 -17.86 -8.95
N PHE A 198 -1.77 -17.85 -9.49
CA PHE A 198 -2.79 -18.82 -9.09
C PHE A 198 -2.52 -20.20 -9.65
N GLU A 199 -1.99 -20.37 -10.84
CA GLU A 199 -1.55 -21.68 -11.35
C GLU A 199 -0.49 -22.31 -10.44
N GLY A 200 0.37 -21.50 -9.82
CA GLY A 200 1.35 -21.97 -8.85
C GLY A 200 0.76 -22.43 -7.51
N ILE A 201 -0.40 -21.92 -7.10
CA ILE A 201 -1.01 -22.16 -5.79
C ILE A 201 -2.32 -22.96 -5.81
N LEU A 202 -2.91 -23.21 -6.99
CA LEU A 202 -4.03 -24.14 -7.12
C LEU A 202 -3.59 -25.59 -6.84
N PRO A 203 -4.50 -26.46 -6.38
CA PRO A 203 -4.21 -27.87 -6.21
C PRO A 203 -3.67 -28.48 -7.51
N ARG A 204 -2.61 -29.28 -7.41
CA ARG A 204 -2.13 -30.06 -8.56
C ARG A 204 -3.18 -31.14 -8.86
N GLN A 205 -3.61 -31.22 -10.12
CA GLN A 205 -4.35 -32.40 -10.56
C GLN A 205 -3.40 -33.59 -10.50
N GLU A 206 -3.75 -34.62 -9.73
CA GLU A 206 -3.06 -35.92 -9.80
C GLU A 206 -3.19 -36.44 -11.22
N GLN A 207 -2.06 -36.61 -11.90
CA GLN A 207 -1.98 -37.24 -13.22
C GLN A 207 -2.11 -38.77 -13.09
#